data_1371d9e6792071578aad93818d7f8f7c
#
_entry.id   1371d9e6792071578aad93818d7f8f7c
#
_cell.length_a   1.000
_cell.length_b   1.000
_cell.length_c   1.000
_cell.angle_alpha   90.00
_cell.angle_beta   90.00
_cell.angle_gamma   90.00
#
_symmetry.space_group_name_H-M   'P 1'
#
loop_
_entity.id
_entity.type
_entity.pdbx_description
1 polymer ?
#
loop_
_entity_poly.entity_id
_entity_poly.type
_entity_poly.pdbx_seq_one_letter_code
_entity_poly.pdbx_strand_id
1 'polypeptide(L)'
;MKILAFESSCDETAVAVVEDGRKILSDAIASQANLHALYGGVVPEIASRKHIEAIAALTDQALKEAGVEKKDIDAVAATYAPGLIGAVLVGLNFAKSAAYALNVPLIPVHHIRGHIAANYLAFPELEPPFLALCMSGGNTLIVD
;
A
#
# COMPACT_ATOMS: atom_id res chain seq x y z
N MET A 1 -7.49 14.79 -7.44
CA MET A 1 -8.09 13.55 -6.92
C MET A 1 -7.18 12.99 -5.83
N LYS A 2 -7.73 12.82 -4.62
CA LYS A 2 -7.00 12.28 -3.46
C LYS A 2 -7.38 10.82 -3.23
N ILE A 3 -6.37 9.95 -3.18
CA ILE A 3 -6.54 8.51 -3.02
C ILE A 3 -5.93 8.10 -1.69
N LEU A 4 -6.71 7.40 -0.86
CA LEU A 4 -6.22 6.73 0.34
C LEU A 4 -5.82 5.30 -0.04
N ALA A 5 -4.53 4.99 0.08
CA ALA A 5 -3.95 3.74 -0.40
C ALA A 5 -3.44 2.85 0.73
N PHE A 6 -3.63 1.54 0.59
CA PHE A 6 -3.26 0.51 1.57
C PHE A 6 -2.37 -0.55 0.95
N GLU A 7 -1.27 -0.88 1.62
CA GLU A 7 -0.38 -1.98 1.28
C GLU A 7 -0.11 -2.83 2.54
N SER A 8 -0.35 -4.12 2.44
CA SER A 8 -0.10 -5.09 3.52
C SER A 8 0.28 -6.47 2.99
N SER A 9 0.93 -6.54 1.83
CA SER A 9 1.13 -7.83 1.13
C SER A 9 2.18 -8.75 1.74
N CYS A 10 3.05 -8.26 2.62
CA CYS A 10 4.12 -9.04 3.25
C CYS A 10 4.29 -8.70 4.73
N ASP A 11 5.32 -7.96 5.10
CA ASP A 11 5.70 -7.67 6.49
C ASP A 11 5.69 -6.18 6.84
N GLU A 12 5.17 -5.35 5.95
CA GLU A 12 5.00 -3.93 6.18
C GLU A 12 3.53 -3.55 6.01
N THR A 13 3.01 -2.79 6.99
CA THR A 13 1.73 -2.12 6.85
C THR A 13 1.99 -0.70 6.40
N ALA A 14 1.54 -0.31 5.23
CA ALA A 14 1.67 1.05 4.75
C ALA A 14 0.31 1.64 4.40
N VAL A 15 0.13 2.92 4.76
CA VAL A 15 -1.03 3.73 4.40
C VAL A 15 -0.54 5.07 3.90
N ALA A 16 -0.99 5.48 2.71
CA ALA A 16 -0.57 6.73 2.09
C ALA A 16 -1.77 7.52 1.57
N VAL A 17 -1.63 8.84 1.51
CA VAL A 17 -2.53 9.71 0.75
C VAL A 17 -1.77 10.27 -0.44
N VAL A 18 -2.27 9.97 -1.63
CA VAL A 18 -1.65 10.37 -2.90
C VAL A 18 -2.60 11.27 -3.68
N GLU A 19 -2.10 12.39 -4.18
CA GLU A 19 -2.84 13.33 -5.01
C GLU A 19 -2.45 13.18 -6.47
N ASP A 20 -3.46 13.06 -7.34
CA ASP A 20 -3.33 12.99 -8.80
C ASP A 20 -2.34 11.93 -9.32
N GLY A 21 -2.16 10.85 -8.53
CA GLY A 21 -1.33 9.71 -8.87
C GLY A 21 0.19 9.96 -8.87
N ARG A 22 0.64 11.16 -8.52
CA ARG A 22 2.06 11.54 -8.58
C ARG A 22 2.58 12.27 -7.35
N LYS A 23 1.72 12.88 -6.54
CA LYS A 23 2.13 13.64 -5.38
C LYS A 23 1.78 12.91 -4.09
N ILE A 24 2.80 12.57 -3.32
CA ILE A 24 2.63 11.99 -1.98
C ILE A 24 2.27 13.13 -1.01
N LEU A 25 1.09 13.05 -0.38
CA LEU A 25 0.70 13.98 0.67
C LEU A 25 1.10 13.45 2.04
N SER A 26 1.06 12.13 2.23
CA SER A 26 1.55 11.43 3.42
C SER A 26 1.92 9.99 3.10
N ASP A 27 2.79 9.42 3.94
CA ASP A 27 3.27 8.04 3.84
C ASP A 27 3.59 7.51 5.24
N ALA A 28 2.68 6.72 5.78
CA ALA A 28 2.79 6.13 7.12
C ALA A 28 3.07 4.63 7.02
N ILE A 29 4.19 4.18 7.59
CA ILE A 29 4.65 2.79 7.51
C ILE A 29 4.92 2.22 8.90
N ALA A 30 4.45 1.00 9.14
CA ALA A 30 4.83 0.16 10.26
C ALA A 30 5.52 -1.11 9.74
N SER A 31 6.84 -1.18 9.88
CA SER A 31 7.63 -2.33 9.48
C SER A 31 7.71 -3.36 10.60
N GLN A 32 7.61 -4.63 10.23
CA GLN A 32 7.74 -5.79 11.11
C GLN A 32 9.12 -6.46 10.99
N ALA A 33 10.05 -5.87 10.24
CA ALA A 33 11.36 -6.45 9.90
C ALA A 33 12.12 -6.93 11.14
N ASN A 34 12.17 -6.11 12.22
CA ASN A 34 12.85 -6.47 13.45
C ASN A 34 12.20 -7.67 14.18
N LEU A 35 10.88 -7.80 14.10
CA LEU A 35 10.15 -8.93 14.66
C LEU A 35 10.45 -10.21 13.88
N HIS A 36 10.39 -10.15 12.58
CA HIS A 36 10.62 -11.31 11.71
C HIS A 36 12.08 -11.75 11.66
N ALA A 37 13.03 -10.85 11.90
CA ALA A 37 14.45 -11.19 12.06
C ALA A 37 14.70 -12.22 13.16
N LEU A 38 13.89 -12.25 14.22
CA LEU A 38 13.97 -13.22 15.31
C LEU A 38 13.65 -14.65 14.85
N TYR A 39 12.92 -14.79 13.75
CA TYR A 39 12.52 -16.08 13.17
C TYR A 39 13.32 -16.46 11.91
N GLY A 40 14.27 -15.62 11.50
CA GLY A 40 15.07 -15.82 10.30
C GLY A 40 14.31 -15.55 8.99
N GLY A 41 13.12 -14.94 9.05
CA GLY A 41 12.29 -14.61 7.90
C GLY A 41 10.84 -14.35 8.27
N VAL A 42 10.03 -13.97 7.29
CA VAL A 42 8.63 -13.60 7.51
C VAL A 42 7.79 -14.80 7.91
N VAL A 43 7.08 -14.68 9.03
CA VAL A 43 6.08 -15.66 9.50
C VAL A 43 4.69 -15.15 9.14
N PRO A 44 3.98 -15.75 8.16
CA PRO A 44 2.74 -15.20 7.58
C PRO A 44 1.63 -14.93 8.60
N GLU A 45 1.46 -15.80 9.60
CA GLU A 45 0.44 -15.62 10.64
C GLU A 45 0.75 -14.42 11.53
N ILE A 46 2.01 -14.26 11.92
CA ILE A 46 2.45 -13.11 12.73
C ILE A 46 2.26 -11.83 11.94
N ALA A 47 2.65 -11.83 10.66
CA ALA A 47 2.47 -10.68 9.78
C ALA A 47 1.00 -10.25 9.72
N SER A 48 0.09 -11.18 9.49
CA SER A 48 -1.35 -10.90 9.40
C SER A 48 -1.89 -10.25 10.68
N ARG A 49 -1.52 -10.76 11.85
CA ARG A 49 -1.94 -10.19 13.15
C ARG A 49 -1.42 -8.77 13.34
N LYS A 50 -0.16 -8.52 12.97
CA LYS A 50 0.46 -7.19 13.09
C LYS A 50 -0.17 -6.16 12.15
N HIS A 51 -0.58 -6.56 10.97
CA HIS A 51 -1.35 -5.69 10.08
C HIS A 51 -2.67 -5.25 10.72
N ILE A 52 -3.42 -6.18 11.35
CA ILE A 52 -4.68 -5.86 12.04
C ILE A 52 -4.45 -4.84 13.16
N GLU A 53 -3.37 -4.99 13.93
CA GLU A 53 -3.04 -4.08 15.03
C GLU A 53 -2.69 -2.67 14.55
N ALA A 54 -2.04 -2.54 13.40
CA ALA A 54 -1.45 -1.29 12.93
C ALA A 54 -2.35 -0.46 12.00
N ILE A 55 -3.14 -1.10 11.15
CA ILE A 55 -3.76 -0.47 9.97
C ILE A 55 -4.69 0.72 10.31
N ALA A 56 -5.46 0.63 11.40
CA ALA A 56 -6.38 1.69 11.78
C ALA A 56 -5.62 2.94 12.25
N ALA A 57 -4.61 2.76 13.13
CA ALA A 57 -3.79 3.86 13.63
C ALA A 57 -2.99 4.53 12.51
N LEU A 58 -2.41 3.74 11.59
CA LEU A 58 -1.70 4.27 10.43
C LEU A 58 -2.64 5.04 9.49
N THR A 59 -3.89 4.64 9.37
CA THR A 59 -4.89 5.37 8.57
C THR A 59 -5.13 6.75 9.15
N ASP A 60 -5.36 6.85 10.45
CA ASP A 60 -5.57 8.15 11.11
C ASP A 60 -4.30 9.02 11.05
N GLN A 61 -3.12 8.41 11.20
CA GLN A 61 -1.83 9.09 11.03
C GLN A 61 -1.68 9.65 9.62
N ALA A 62 -1.87 8.84 8.58
CA ALA A 62 -1.72 9.26 7.19
C ALA A 62 -2.66 10.40 6.83
N LEU A 63 -3.92 10.35 7.23
CA LEU A 63 -4.89 11.43 7.01
C LEU A 63 -4.47 12.73 7.72
N LYS A 64 -4.02 12.62 8.98
CA LYS A 64 -3.55 13.76 9.77
C LYS A 64 -2.31 14.41 9.16
N GLU A 65 -1.31 13.62 8.77
CA GLU A 65 -0.08 14.11 8.14
C GLU A 65 -0.34 14.76 6.78
N ALA A 66 -1.28 14.21 6.01
CA ALA A 66 -1.72 14.80 4.74
C ALA A 66 -2.52 16.11 4.92
N GLY A 67 -3.03 16.39 6.13
CA GLY A 67 -3.94 17.50 6.36
C GLY A 67 -5.30 17.32 5.65
N VAL A 68 -5.74 16.06 5.48
CA VAL A 68 -6.91 15.68 4.69
C VAL A 68 -7.97 15.05 5.59
N GLU A 69 -9.21 15.47 5.45
CA GLU A 69 -10.34 14.84 6.13
C GLU A 69 -10.86 13.64 5.32
N LYS A 70 -11.51 12.70 6.00
CA LYS A 70 -12.10 11.50 5.35
C LYS A 70 -13.06 11.85 4.21
N LYS A 71 -13.78 12.95 4.31
CA LYS A 71 -14.71 13.44 3.28
C LYS A 71 -14.03 13.94 2.00
N ASP A 72 -12.71 14.24 2.07
CA ASP A 72 -11.94 14.78 0.94
C ASP A 72 -11.29 13.66 0.11
N ILE A 73 -11.49 12.40 0.49
CA ILE A 73 -10.99 11.23 -0.23
C ILE A 73 -11.94 10.91 -1.38
N ASP A 74 -11.38 10.86 -2.58
CA ASP A 74 -12.13 10.58 -3.83
C ASP A 74 -12.17 9.09 -4.18
N ALA A 75 -11.17 8.32 -3.73
CA ALA A 75 -11.10 6.87 -3.95
C ALA A 75 -10.22 6.20 -2.87
N VAL A 76 -10.43 4.91 -2.68
CA VAL A 76 -9.58 4.04 -1.87
C VAL A 76 -8.87 3.06 -2.79
N ALA A 77 -7.56 2.86 -2.59
CA ALA A 77 -6.78 1.86 -3.31
C ALA A 77 -6.21 0.81 -2.35
N ALA A 78 -6.07 -0.43 -2.80
CA ALA A 78 -5.42 -1.47 -2.01
C ALA A 78 -4.74 -2.51 -2.88
N THR A 79 -3.62 -3.03 -2.41
CA THR A 79 -2.98 -4.20 -3.00
C THR A 79 -3.86 -5.43 -2.80
N TYR A 80 -4.16 -6.13 -3.92
CA TYR A 80 -4.97 -7.34 -3.88
C TYR A 80 -4.19 -8.63 -4.16
N ALA A 81 -3.06 -8.54 -4.86
CA ALA A 81 -2.18 -9.66 -5.24
C ALA A 81 -0.90 -9.13 -5.93
N PRO A 82 0.17 -9.95 -6.00
CA PRO A 82 0.47 -11.09 -5.14
C PRO A 82 0.89 -10.67 -3.74
N GLY A 83 0.96 -11.66 -2.81
CA GLY A 83 1.41 -11.46 -1.44
C GLY A 83 1.02 -12.63 -0.54
N LEU A 84 1.37 -12.54 0.74
CA LEU A 84 0.93 -13.48 1.75
C LEU A 84 -0.58 -13.34 1.95
N ILE A 85 -1.34 -14.42 1.68
CA ILE A 85 -2.81 -14.36 1.60
C ILE A 85 -3.46 -13.72 2.84
N GLY A 86 -3.04 -14.09 4.04
CA GLY A 86 -3.57 -13.54 5.28
C GLY A 86 -3.26 -12.06 5.43
N ALA A 87 -2.06 -11.64 5.07
CA ALA A 87 -1.62 -10.25 5.11
C ALA A 87 -2.38 -9.38 4.09
N VAL A 88 -2.45 -9.81 2.83
CA VAL A 88 -3.23 -9.14 1.77
C VAL A 88 -4.69 -8.97 2.19
N LEU A 89 -5.31 -10.02 2.76
CA LEU A 89 -6.72 -9.97 3.17
C LEU A 89 -6.98 -8.89 4.23
N VAL A 90 -6.03 -8.60 5.11
CA VAL A 90 -6.20 -7.54 6.12
C VAL A 90 -6.36 -6.18 5.44
N GLY A 91 -5.39 -5.78 4.63
CA GLY A 91 -5.41 -4.47 3.93
C GLY A 91 -6.58 -4.36 2.97
N LEU A 92 -6.83 -5.40 2.18
CA LEU A 92 -7.92 -5.39 1.19
C LEU A 92 -9.30 -5.29 1.84
N ASN A 93 -9.57 -6.04 2.93
CA ASN A 93 -10.86 -5.94 3.61
C ASN A 93 -11.04 -4.62 4.35
N PHE A 94 -9.97 -4.09 4.95
CA PHE A 94 -10.00 -2.77 5.55
C PHE A 94 -10.31 -1.69 4.50
N ALA A 95 -9.64 -1.74 3.36
CA ALA A 95 -9.86 -0.83 2.24
C ALA A 95 -11.29 -0.93 1.66
N LYS A 96 -11.83 -2.14 1.52
CA LYS A 96 -13.24 -2.35 1.12
C LYS A 96 -14.21 -1.68 2.08
N SER A 97 -13.98 -1.87 3.38
CA SER A 97 -14.81 -1.27 4.41
C SER A 97 -14.72 0.26 4.41
N ALA A 98 -13.50 0.80 4.23
CA ALA A 98 -13.27 2.24 4.12
C ALA A 98 -13.96 2.82 2.88
N ALA A 99 -13.78 2.21 1.71
CA ALA A 99 -14.42 2.63 0.47
C ALA A 99 -15.94 2.64 0.58
N TYR A 100 -16.52 1.59 1.19
CA TYR A 100 -17.95 1.51 1.44
C TYR A 100 -18.45 2.61 2.39
N ALA A 101 -17.76 2.81 3.51
CA ALA A 101 -18.13 3.81 4.51
C ALA A 101 -18.02 5.26 3.99
N LEU A 102 -17.03 5.51 3.12
CA LEU A 102 -16.82 6.82 2.48
C LEU A 102 -17.68 7.01 1.23
N ASN A 103 -18.35 5.97 0.76
CA ASN A 103 -19.12 5.94 -0.49
C ASN A 103 -18.28 6.39 -1.72
N VAL A 104 -17.05 5.85 -1.82
CA VAL A 104 -16.11 6.13 -2.90
C VAL A 104 -15.67 4.81 -3.58
N PRO A 105 -15.17 4.86 -4.82
CA PRO A 105 -14.72 3.66 -5.51
C PRO A 105 -13.50 3.02 -4.82
N LEU A 106 -13.42 1.67 -4.89
CA LEU A 106 -12.24 0.89 -4.54
C LEU A 106 -11.44 0.56 -5.80
N ILE A 107 -10.14 0.83 -5.75
CA ILE A 107 -9.19 0.55 -6.84
C ILE A 107 -8.29 -0.62 -6.43
N PRO A 108 -8.43 -1.81 -7.03
CA PRO A 108 -7.52 -2.92 -6.77
C PRO A 108 -6.19 -2.69 -7.49
N VAL A 109 -5.08 -2.80 -6.77
CA VAL A 109 -3.73 -2.60 -7.29
C VAL A 109 -2.93 -3.90 -7.21
N HIS A 110 -2.30 -4.27 -8.32
CA HIS A 110 -1.36 -5.40 -8.34
C HIS A 110 -0.02 -4.95 -7.74
N HIS A 111 0.50 -5.69 -6.76
CA HIS A 111 1.71 -5.35 -6.00
C HIS A 111 2.91 -4.96 -6.90
N ILE A 112 3.19 -5.78 -7.93
CA ILE A 112 4.30 -5.50 -8.86
C ILE A 112 4.05 -4.25 -9.71
N ARG A 113 2.80 -4.00 -10.11
CA ARG A 113 2.46 -2.74 -10.78
C ARG A 113 2.63 -1.53 -9.86
N GLY A 114 2.39 -1.71 -8.55
CA GLY A 114 2.70 -0.70 -7.53
C GLY A 114 4.19 -0.36 -7.51
N HIS A 115 5.08 -1.36 -7.52
CA HIS A 115 6.53 -1.15 -7.60
C HIS A 115 6.94 -0.37 -8.87
N ILE A 116 6.35 -0.70 -10.02
CA ILE A 116 6.63 0.03 -11.27
C ILE A 116 6.11 1.46 -11.16
N ALA A 117 4.88 1.65 -10.68
CA ALA A 117 4.26 2.97 -10.54
C ALA A 117 4.98 3.88 -9.53
N ALA A 118 5.69 3.32 -8.54
CA ALA A 118 6.50 4.08 -7.59
C ALA A 118 7.57 4.94 -8.28
N ASN A 119 8.04 4.55 -9.47
CA ASN A 119 8.97 5.37 -10.24
C ASN A 119 8.35 6.72 -10.65
N TYR A 120 7.06 6.81 -10.89
CA TYR A 120 6.38 8.07 -11.19
C TYR A 120 6.32 9.04 -10.00
N LEU A 121 6.43 8.51 -8.77
CA LEU A 121 6.51 9.31 -7.56
C LEU A 121 7.93 9.87 -7.36
N ALA A 122 8.95 9.04 -7.66
CA ALA A 122 10.36 9.42 -7.56
C ALA A 122 10.81 10.32 -8.72
N PHE A 123 10.26 10.10 -9.91
CA PHE A 123 10.61 10.77 -11.16
C PHE A 123 9.32 11.27 -11.85
N PRO A 124 8.77 12.41 -11.42
CA PRO A 124 7.50 12.93 -11.96
C PRO A 124 7.50 13.21 -13.47
N GLU A 125 8.68 13.41 -14.04
CA GLU A 125 8.89 13.62 -15.48
C GLU A 125 8.91 12.32 -16.30
N LEU A 126 8.94 11.15 -15.63
CA LEU A 126 8.97 9.86 -16.31
C LEU A 126 7.66 9.63 -17.08
N GLU A 127 7.78 9.31 -18.37
CA GLU A 127 6.66 8.97 -19.24
C GLU A 127 6.90 7.64 -19.96
N PRO A 128 5.87 6.84 -20.21
CA PRO A 128 5.99 5.64 -21.03
C PRO A 128 6.24 6.01 -22.51
N PRO A 129 6.88 5.09 -23.33
CA PRO A 129 7.25 3.74 -22.92
C PRO A 129 8.61 3.67 -22.21
N PHE A 130 8.75 2.73 -21.26
CA PHE A 130 10.03 2.40 -20.62
C PHE A 130 10.07 0.93 -20.19
N LEU A 131 11.26 0.37 -20.03
CA LEU A 131 11.45 -0.97 -19.48
C LEU A 131 11.69 -0.86 -17.96
N ALA A 132 10.91 -1.60 -17.18
CA ALA A 132 11.09 -1.71 -15.75
C ALA A 132 11.68 -3.06 -15.38
N LEU A 133 12.85 -3.07 -14.72
CA LEU A 133 13.42 -4.25 -14.09
C LEU A 133 12.98 -4.28 -12.63
N CYS A 134 12.13 -5.24 -12.29
CA CYS A 134 11.70 -5.47 -10.91
C CYS A 134 12.51 -6.61 -10.30
N MET A 135 13.22 -6.33 -9.20
CA MET A 135 13.98 -7.31 -8.42
C MET A 135 13.55 -7.17 -6.96
N SER A 136 12.59 -7.99 -6.50
CA SER A 136 11.98 -7.87 -5.18
C SER A 136 12.17 -9.10 -4.28
N GLY A 137 13.25 -9.87 -4.50
CA GLY A 137 13.51 -11.10 -3.75
C GLY A 137 12.64 -12.28 -4.19
N GLY A 138 11.33 -12.16 -4.05
CA GLY A 138 10.36 -13.18 -4.49
C GLY A 138 10.04 -13.13 -5.99
N ASN A 139 10.30 -12.01 -6.65
CA ASN A 139 10.01 -11.80 -8.07
C ASN A 139 11.18 -11.10 -8.75
N THR A 140 11.57 -11.61 -9.92
CA THR A 140 12.51 -10.95 -10.83
C THR A 140 11.91 -10.99 -12.23
N LEU A 141 11.58 -9.83 -12.77
CA LEU A 141 10.91 -9.73 -14.07
C LEU A 141 11.24 -8.40 -14.76
N ILE A 142 11.15 -8.42 -16.08
CA ILE A 142 11.21 -7.22 -16.93
C ILE A 142 9.80 -6.97 -17.45
N VAL A 143 9.35 -5.73 -17.37
CA VAL A 143 8.02 -5.29 -17.83
C VAL A 143 8.19 -4.08 -18.74
N ASP A 144 7.50 -4.09 -19.84
CA ASP A 144 7.36 -2.99 -20.80
C ASP A 144 5.97 -2.33 -20.74
#